data_cd80b173ffb35a9feccfa31f96c8b44d
#
_entry.id   cd80b173ffb35a9feccfa31f96c8b44d
#
_cell.length_a   1.000
_cell.length_b   1.000
_cell.length_c   1.000
_cell.angle_alpha   90.00
_cell.angle_beta   90.00
_cell.angle_gamma   90.00
#
_symmetry.space_group_name_H-M   'P 1'
#
loop_
_entity.id
_entity.type
_entity.pdbx_description
1 polymer ?
#
loop_
_entity_poly.entity_id
_entity_poly.type
_entity_poly.pdbx_seq_one_letter_code
_entity_poly.pdbx_strand_id
1 'polypeptide(L)'
;MVYGVFGGCYSDWYIVGYFNNRLDADKYCTAYGAGEYYVEEMKDLQDEKDLSKVSLKYEHEVVFDFKNTGDWVMRDEPTRYKCYISDELKPNSIKYLGYQWVSFYVNIEEDNRKLAEKIAQDYLYELLSYGESKKVYEKNVKLMNNKFLEPYKIREKLKKQEELRQKELAELARLKEKYECWTYYI
;
A
#
# COMPACT_ATOMS: atom_id res chain seq x y z
N MET A 1 -5.40 -22.92 -20.02
CA MET A 1 -5.19 -21.65 -20.71
C MET A 1 -6.46 -20.82 -20.49
N VAL A 2 -6.33 -19.59 -20.01
CA VAL A 2 -7.47 -18.72 -19.69
C VAL A 2 -7.39 -17.47 -20.58
N TYR A 3 -8.50 -17.01 -21.05
CA TYR A 3 -8.61 -15.81 -21.89
C TYR A 3 -9.39 -14.75 -21.14
N GLY A 4 -8.77 -13.57 -20.97
CA GLY A 4 -9.43 -12.40 -20.40
C GLY A 4 -10.11 -11.57 -21.48
N VAL A 5 -11.32 -11.12 -21.22
CA VAL A 5 -11.99 -10.10 -22.01
C VAL A 5 -11.82 -8.77 -21.29
N PHE A 6 -11.28 -7.80 -21.99
CA PHE A 6 -10.96 -6.47 -21.48
C PHE A 6 -11.79 -5.43 -22.21
N GLY A 7 -12.23 -4.41 -21.49
CA GLY A 7 -12.92 -3.25 -22.03
C GLY A 7 -12.25 -1.96 -21.56
N GLY A 8 -12.58 -0.84 -22.23
CA GLY A 8 -12.02 0.47 -21.93
C GLY A 8 -10.83 0.85 -22.81
N CYS A 9 -10.31 2.06 -22.59
CA CYS A 9 -9.18 2.57 -23.35
C CYS A 9 -8.19 3.32 -22.44
N TYR A 10 -6.90 3.26 -22.80
CA TYR A 10 -5.81 3.91 -22.07
C TYR A 10 -5.73 3.53 -20.59
N SER A 11 -5.99 4.48 -19.67
CA SER A 11 -5.90 4.28 -18.23
C SER A 11 -7.14 3.67 -17.59
N ASP A 12 -8.24 3.54 -18.34
CA ASP A 12 -9.57 3.17 -17.84
C ASP A 12 -10.00 1.76 -18.27
N TRP A 13 -9.04 0.92 -18.65
CA TRP A 13 -9.37 -0.46 -19.02
C TRP A 13 -9.70 -1.31 -17.78
N TYR A 14 -10.62 -2.26 -17.97
CA TYR A 14 -11.14 -3.14 -16.94
C TYR A 14 -11.38 -4.54 -17.49
N ILE A 15 -11.38 -5.53 -16.61
CA ILE A 15 -11.67 -6.91 -16.95
C ILE A 15 -13.19 -7.10 -16.93
N VAL A 16 -13.73 -7.58 -18.06
CA VAL A 16 -15.15 -7.87 -18.23
C VAL A 16 -15.47 -9.29 -17.80
N GLY A 17 -14.59 -10.24 -18.10
CA GLY A 17 -14.79 -11.65 -17.77
C GLY A 17 -13.62 -12.53 -18.17
N TYR A 18 -13.71 -13.81 -17.80
CA TYR A 18 -12.72 -14.84 -18.10
C TYR A 18 -13.38 -16.03 -18.79
N PHE A 19 -12.70 -16.62 -19.76
CA PHE A 19 -13.16 -17.76 -20.53
C PHE A 19 -12.07 -18.84 -20.61
N ASN A 20 -12.48 -20.11 -20.58
CA ASN A 20 -11.55 -21.24 -20.65
C ASN A 20 -11.08 -21.55 -22.08
N ASN A 21 -11.70 -20.93 -23.07
CA ASN A 21 -11.26 -21.01 -24.47
C ASN A 21 -11.44 -19.67 -25.19
N ARG A 22 -10.60 -19.45 -26.18
CA ARG A 22 -10.56 -18.22 -26.94
C ARG A 22 -11.85 -17.97 -27.75
N LEU A 23 -12.44 -19.02 -28.30
CA LEU A 23 -13.62 -18.89 -29.14
C LEU A 23 -14.80 -18.29 -28.37
N ASP A 24 -14.99 -18.69 -27.10
CA ASP A 24 -16.09 -18.15 -26.28
C ASP A 24 -15.80 -16.69 -25.85
N ALA A 25 -14.54 -16.36 -25.60
CA ALA A 25 -14.13 -14.98 -25.37
C ALA A 25 -14.37 -14.09 -26.59
N ASP A 26 -13.98 -14.55 -27.77
CA ASP A 26 -14.19 -13.82 -29.04
C ASP A 26 -15.68 -13.66 -29.35
N LYS A 27 -16.52 -14.70 -29.10
CA LYS A 27 -17.97 -14.62 -29.22
C LYS A 27 -18.57 -13.58 -28.29
N TYR A 28 -18.10 -13.55 -27.05
CA TYR A 28 -18.55 -12.55 -26.07
C TYR A 28 -18.19 -11.12 -26.50
N CYS A 29 -16.97 -10.89 -26.96
CA CYS A 29 -16.56 -9.58 -27.50
C CYS A 29 -17.41 -9.16 -28.68
N THR A 30 -17.71 -10.10 -29.60
CA THR A 30 -18.49 -9.80 -30.78
C THR A 30 -19.97 -9.52 -30.45
N ALA A 31 -20.53 -10.26 -29.47
CA ALA A 31 -21.94 -10.13 -29.11
C ALA A 31 -22.23 -8.90 -28.23
N TYR A 32 -21.31 -8.54 -27.36
CA TYR A 32 -21.57 -7.56 -26.30
C TYR A 32 -20.58 -6.37 -26.29
N GLY A 33 -19.44 -6.47 -26.96
CA GLY A 33 -18.38 -5.49 -26.90
C GLY A 33 -18.55 -4.29 -27.83
N ALA A 34 -19.43 -4.35 -28.81
CA ALA A 34 -19.63 -3.28 -29.82
C ALA A 34 -18.31 -2.69 -30.38
N GLY A 35 -17.24 -3.48 -30.43
CA GLY A 35 -15.90 -3.05 -30.86
C GLY A 35 -15.03 -2.42 -29.74
N GLU A 36 -15.53 -2.34 -28.53
CA GLU A 36 -14.79 -1.77 -27.39
C GLU A 36 -14.07 -2.83 -26.54
N TYR A 37 -14.39 -4.12 -26.74
CA TYR A 37 -13.76 -5.21 -26.02
C TYR A 37 -12.73 -5.92 -26.87
N TYR A 38 -11.69 -6.42 -26.20
CA TYR A 38 -10.66 -7.24 -26.83
C TYR A 38 -10.30 -8.43 -25.96
N VAL A 39 -9.76 -9.48 -26.57
CA VAL A 39 -9.38 -10.72 -25.93
C VAL A 39 -7.87 -10.82 -25.81
N GLU A 40 -7.39 -11.08 -24.62
CA GLU A 40 -5.98 -11.43 -24.39
C GLU A 40 -5.87 -12.83 -23.78
N GLU A 41 -4.87 -13.57 -24.21
CA GLU A 41 -4.47 -14.81 -23.54
C GLU A 41 -3.79 -14.47 -22.22
N MET A 42 -4.40 -14.91 -21.14
CA MET A 42 -3.82 -14.75 -19.81
C MET A 42 -2.81 -15.88 -19.58
N LYS A 43 -1.57 -15.51 -19.40
CA LYS A 43 -0.57 -16.47 -18.95
C LYS A 43 -0.98 -17.00 -17.58
N ASP A 44 -0.95 -18.32 -17.43
CA ASP A 44 -1.12 -18.94 -16.13
C ASP A 44 0.11 -18.59 -15.27
N LEU A 45 -0.05 -17.57 -14.43
CA LEU A 45 1.02 -17.11 -13.56
C LEU A 45 1.25 -18.08 -12.38
N GLN A 46 0.38 -19.08 -12.21
CA GLN A 46 0.50 -20.05 -11.11
C GLN A 46 1.72 -20.93 -11.29
N ASP A 47 2.11 -21.24 -12.54
CA ASP A 47 3.26 -22.11 -12.81
C ASP A 47 4.63 -21.40 -12.68
N GLU A 48 4.66 -20.05 -12.68
CA GLU A 48 5.94 -19.33 -12.73
C GLU A 48 6.35 -18.65 -11.41
N LYS A 49 5.41 -18.45 -10.46
CA LYS A 49 5.72 -17.75 -9.20
C LYS A 49 4.98 -18.35 -8.01
N ASP A 50 5.75 -18.62 -6.97
CA ASP A 50 5.22 -18.98 -5.65
C ASP A 50 4.55 -17.77 -5.02
N LEU A 51 3.25 -17.60 -5.29
CA LEU A 51 2.44 -16.52 -4.76
C LEU A 51 2.24 -16.60 -3.24
N SER A 52 2.57 -17.75 -2.61
CA SER A 52 2.52 -17.90 -1.15
C SER A 52 3.45 -16.94 -0.41
N LYS A 53 4.49 -16.44 -1.10
CA LYS A 53 5.45 -15.46 -0.57
C LYS A 53 5.04 -14.01 -0.83
N VAL A 54 3.95 -13.79 -1.56
CA VAL A 54 3.48 -12.43 -1.86
C VAL A 54 2.62 -11.93 -0.71
N SER A 55 3.12 -10.94 0.01
CA SER A 55 2.37 -10.26 1.07
C SER A 55 1.68 -9.02 0.51
N LEU A 56 0.35 -9.07 0.45
CA LEU A 56 -0.47 -7.91 0.10
C LEU A 56 -0.71 -7.05 1.35
N LYS A 57 -0.61 -5.76 1.17
CA LYS A 57 -0.96 -4.74 2.16
C LYS A 57 -1.98 -3.78 1.55
N TYR A 58 -2.79 -3.17 2.40
CA TYR A 58 -3.92 -2.35 1.99
C TYR A 58 -3.84 -0.96 2.59
N GLU A 59 -4.04 0.05 1.76
CA GLU A 59 -4.15 1.44 2.18
C GLU A 59 -5.60 1.90 1.96
N HIS A 60 -6.29 2.25 3.03
CA HIS A 60 -7.64 2.80 3.00
C HIS A 60 -7.61 4.29 3.26
N GLU A 61 -8.27 5.06 2.39
CA GLU A 61 -8.50 6.47 2.62
C GLU A 61 -9.85 6.67 3.31
N VAL A 62 -9.84 7.15 4.54
CA VAL A 62 -11.05 7.48 5.32
C VAL A 62 -11.15 8.98 5.45
N VAL A 63 -12.26 9.55 4.99
CA VAL A 63 -12.49 10.99 4.95
C VAL A 63 -13.51 11.40 6.00
N PHE A 64 -13.20 12.47 6.73
CA PHE A 64 -14.13 13.10 7.65
C PHE A 64 -14.44 14.53 7.21
N ASP A 65 -15.71 14.91 7.31
CA ASP A 65 -16.22 16.26 7.07
C ASP A 65 -16.57 16.95 8.38
N PHE A 66 -16.18 18.21 8.51
CA PHE A 66 -16.63 19.04 9.60
C PHE A 66 -17.96 19.69 9.23
N LYS A 67 -19.03 19.31 9.89
CA LYS A 67 -20.38 19.80 9.63
C LYS A 67 -20.64 21.12 10.33
N ASN A 68 -21.65 21.85 9.86
CA ASN A 68 -22.10 23.11 10.47
C ASN A 68 -22.60 22.95 11.91
N THR A 69 -22.92 21.73 12.32
CA THR A 69 -23.24 21.35 13.71
C THR A 69 -22.05 21.43 14.66
N GLY A 70 -20.84 21.58 14.13
CA GLY A 70 -19.59 21.60 14.89
C GLY A 70 -19.03 20.20 15.17
N ASP A 71 -19.49 19.19 14.45
CA ASP A 71 -19.06 17.79 14.60
C ASP A 71 -18.38 17.27 13.34
N TRP A 72 -17.46 16.32 13.54
CA TRP A 72 -16.82 15.57 12.46
C TRP A 72 -17.64 14.33 12.15
N VAL A 73 -17.96 14.15 10.87
CA VAL A 73 -18.74 13.03 10.38
C VAL A 73 -17.93 12.31 9.30
N MET A 74 -17.78 11.00 9.44
CA MET A 74 -17.17 10.16 8.41
C MET A 74 -18.06 10.13 7.16
N ARG A 75 -17.44 10.21 5.99
CA ARG A 75 -18.16 10.06 4.72
C ARG A 75 -18.56 8.62 4.48
N ASP A 76 -19.81 8.44 4.05
CA ASP A 76 -20.34 7.12 3.65
C ASP A 76 -19.84 6.68 2.27
N GLU A 77 -19.15 7.56 1.52
CA GLU A 77 -18.58 7.22 0.22
C GLU A 77 -17.58 6.06 0.32
N PRO A 78 -17.51 5.20 -0.72
CA PRO A 78 -16.54 4.11 -0.72
C PRO A 78 -15.14 4.69 -0.53
N THR A 79 -14.52 4.34 0.57
CA THR A 79 -13.13 4.69 0.85
C THR A 79 -12.28 4.16 -0.30
N ARG A 80 -11.52 5.05 -0.92
CA ARG A 80 -10.53 4.63 -1.91
C ARG A 80 -9.55 3.71 -1.20
N TYR A 81 -9.35 2.53 -1.74
CA TYR A 81 -8.31 1.65 -1.24
C TYR A 81 -7.32 1.33 -2.36
N LYS A 82 -6.10 1.07 -1.96
CA LYS A 82 -5.06 0.56 -2.84
C LYS A 82 -4.46 -0.66 -2.17
N CYS A 83 -4.22 -1.70 -2.95
CA CYS A 83 -3.36 -2.79 -2.50
C CYS A 83 -1.94 -2.57 -3.06
N TYR A 84 -0.96 -3.03 -2.31
CA TYR A 84 0.44 -3.01 -2.72
C TYR A 84 1.17 -4.23 -2.15
N ILE A 85 2.21 -4.65 -2.86
CA ILE A 85 3.06 -5.77 -2.43
C ILE A 85 4.20 -5.19 -1.60
N SER A 86 4.30 -5.62 -0.36
CA SER A 86 5.39 -5.23 0.54
C SER A 86 5.46 -6.18 1.72
N ASP A 87 6.68 -6.44 2.20
CA ASP A 87 6.91 -7.18 3.45
C ASP A 87 6.57 -6.33 4.68
N GLU A 88 6.51 -5.01 4.52
CA GLU A 88 6.23 -4.08 5.60
C GLU A 88 5.06 -3.16 5.25
N LEU A 89 4.26 -2.80 6.25
CA LEU A 89 3.25 -1.76 6.12
C LEU A 89 3.92 -0.40 5.88
N LYS A 90 3.33 0.40 5.00
CA LYS A 90 3.67 1.83 4.91
C LYS A 90 3.21 2.56 6.16
N PRO A 91 3.83 3.70 6.52
CA PRO A 91 3.32 4.53 7.61
C PRO A 91 1.92 5.07 7.27
N ASN A 92 1.07 5.14 8.29
CA ASN A 92 -0.18 5.87 8.17
C ASN A 92 0.11 7.35 7.93
N SER A 93 -0.83 8.06 7.29
CA SER A 93 -0.67 9.48 7.05
C SER A 93 -2.00 10.20 7.09
N ILE A 94 -1.94 11.51 7.33
CA ILE A 94 -3.10 12.40 7.36
C ILE A 94 -2.87 13.49 6.35
N LYS A 95 -3.87 13.74 5.51
CA LYS A 95 -3.89 14.87 4.58
C LYS A 95 -4.92 15.88 5.04
N TYR A 96 -4.45 17.09 5.32
CA TYR A 96 -5.31 18.21 5.64
C TYR A 96 -5.79 18.88 4.35
N LEU A 97 -7.09 18.92 4.15
CA LEU A 97 -7.71 19.45 2.94
C LEU A 97 -8.48 20.78 3.20
N GLY A 98 -8.09 21.48 4.27
CA GLY A 98 -8.73 22.72 4.70
C GLY A 98 -9.63 22.55 5.94
N TYR A 99 -10.33 23.64 6.33
CA TYR A 99 -11.07 23.67 7.60
C TYR A 99 -12.24 22.68 7.72
N GLN A 100 -12.63 22.05 6.61
CA GLN A 100 -13.83 21.24 6.56
C GLN A 100 -13.59 19.76 6.32
N TRP A 101 -12.37 19.36 5.90
CA TRP A 101 -12.09 17.95 5.53
C TRP A 101 -10.73 17.52 6.01
N VAL A 102 -10.66 16.27 6.42
CA VAL A 102 -9.42 15.58 6.73
C VAL A 102 -9.48 14.15 6.20
N SER A 103 -8.44 13.71 5.51
CA SER A 103 -8.32 12.33 5.03
C SER A 103 -7.25 11.60 5.81
N PHE A 104 -7.58 10.42 6.29
CA PHE A 104 -6.66 9.48 6.93
C PHE A 104 -6.32 8.36 5.96
N TYR A 105 -5.05 8.14 5.69
CA TYR A 105 -4.54 7.00 4.92
C TYR A 105 -4.08 5.95 5.92
N VAL A 106 -4.87 4.91 6.07
CA VAL A 106 -4.65 3.84 7.04
C VAL A 106 -4.11 2.61 6.31
N ASN A 107 -2.91 2.19 6.66
CA ASN A 107 -2.26 1.02 6.11
C ASN A 107 -2.45 -0.17 7.05
N ILE A 108 -3.03 -1.26 6.53
CA ILE A 108 -3.33 -2.49 7.27
C ILE A 108 -2.95 -3.74 6.47
N GLU A 109 -2.82 -4.87 7.17
CA GLU A 109 -2.39 -6.13 6.57
C GLU A 109 -3.51 -6.87 5.83
N GLU A 110 -4.74 -6.66 6.25
CA GLU A 110 -5.92 -7.33 5.69
C GLU A 110 -6.85 -6.31 5.03
N ASP A 111 -7.57 -6.72 4.00
CA ASP A 111 -8.62 -5.88 3.41
C ASP A 111 -9.82 -5.79 4.36
N ASN A 112 -9.71 -4.94 5.36
CA ASN A 112 -10.72 -4.73 6.39
C ASN A 112 -11.09 -3.26 6.54
N ARG A 113 -12.06 -2.83 5.75
CA ARG A 113 -12.55 -1.46 5.76
C ARG A 113 -13.02 -1.00 7.14
N LYS A 114 -13.76 -1.83 7.89
CA LYS A 114 -14.26 -1.48 9.22
C LYS A 114 -13.13 -1.24 10.21
N LEU A 115 -12.07 -2.04 10.11
CA LEU A 115 -10.87 -1.83 10.93
C LEU A 115 -10.19 -0.51 10.58
N ALA A 116 -10.04 -0.21 9.29
CA ALA A 116 -9.45 1.06 8.84
C ALA A 116 -10.27 2.27 9.30
N GLU A 117 -11.61 2.20 9.20
CA GLU A 117 -12.53 3.24 9.68
C GLU A 117 -12.39 3.46 11.20
N LYS A 118 -12.31 2.39 11.98
CA LYS A 118 -12.09 2.48 13.43
C LYS A 118 -10.75 3.13 13.77
N ILE A 119 -9.67 2.72 13.12
CA ILE A 119 -8.34 3.30 13.32
C ILE A 119 -8.34 4.79 12.95
N ALA A 120 -8.96 5.16 11.84
CA ALA A 120 -9.08 6.56 11.42
C ALA A 120 -9.89 7.39 12.42
N GLN A 121 -10.94 6.80 13.02
CA GLN A 121 -11.73 7.45 14.07
C GLN A 121 -10.89 7.71 15.33
N ASP A 122 -10.10 6.73 15.76
CA ASP A 122 -9.20 6.88 16.90
C ASP A 122 -8.14 7.97 16.63
N TYR A 123 -7.60 8.03 15.42
CA TYR A 123 -6.67 9.07 15.00
C TYR A 123 -7.33 10.46 14.95
N LEU A 124 -8.58 10.55 14.54
CA LEU A 124 -9.32 11.81 14.59
C LEU A 124 -9.47 12.31 16.03
N TYR A 125 -9.84 11.45 16.96
CA TYR A 125 -9.93 11.81 18.39
C TYR A 125 -8.58 12.26 18.94
N GLU A 126 -7.50 11.54 18.63
CA GLU A 126 -6.16 11.96 19.02
C GLU A 126 -5.80 13.32 18.41
N LEU A 127 -6.06 13.54 17.12
CA LEU A 127 -5.79 14.80 16.43
C LEU A 127 -6.53 15.98 17.06
N LEU A 128 -7.78 15.77 17.47
CA LEU A 128 -8.59 16.77 18.15
C LEU A 128 -8.09 17.08 19.57
N SER A 129 -7.49 16.10 20.24
CA SER A 129 -6.94 16.28 21.59
C SER A 129 -5.73 17.23 21.64
N TYR A 130 -5.06 17.47 20.50
CA TYR A 130 -3.95 18.43 20.40
C TYR A 130 -4.41 19.90 20.32
N GLY A 131 -5.70 20.17 20.29
CA GLY A 131 -6.28 21.52 20.16
C GLY A 131 -7.25 21.84 21.28
N GLU A 132 -7.49 23.15 21.48
CA GLU A 132 -8.48 23.65 22.42
C GLU A 132 -9.91 23.65 21.86
N SER A 133 -10.07 23.27 20.60
CA SER A 133 -11.35 23.30 19.89
C SER A 133 -11.54 22.03 19.05
N LYS A 134 -12.79 21.76 18.64
CA LYS A 134 -13.11 20.65 17.73
C LYS A 134 -12.55 20.84 16.30
N LYS A 135 -11.73 21.89 16.06
CA LYS A 135 -11.14 22.17 14.74
C LYS A 135 -9.80 21.46 14.58
N VAL A 136 -9.61 20.88 13.41
CA VAL A 136 -8.30 20.36 13.00
C VAL A 136 -7.43 21.50 12.49
N TYR A 137 -6.19 21.54 12.93
CA TYR A 137 -5.20 22.53 12.50
C TYR A 137 -4.06 21.84 11.77
N GLU A 138 -3.53 22.46 10.73
CA GLU A 138 -2.43 21.92 9.93
C GLU A 138 -1.18 21.59 10.78
N LYS A 139 -0.89 22.42 11.80
CA LYS A 139 0.21 22.14 12.74
C LYS A 139 0.07 20.81 13.48
N ASN A 140 -1.17 20.45 13.88
CA ASN A 140 -1.47 19.22 14.59
C ASN A 140 -1.38 18.00 13.65
N VAL A 141 -1.82 18.17 12.38
CA VAL A 141 -1.64 17.16 11.34
C VAL A 141 -0.17 16.88 11.07
N LYS A 142 0.67 17.92 10.98
CA LYS A 142 2.12 17.76 10.83
C LYS A 142 2.75 17.03 12.02
N LEU A 143 2.33 17.35 13.24
CA LEU A 143 2.80 16.67 14.45
C LEU A 143 2.47 15.18 14.42
N MET A 144 1.24 14.84 14.10
CA MET A 144 0.76 13.45 14.05
C MET A 144 1.41 12.66 12.92
N ASN A 145 1.58 13.24 11.73
CA ASN A 145 2.31 12.63 10.63
C ASN A 145 3.78 12.33 11.01
N ASN A 146 4.43 13.24 11.73
CA ASN A 146 5.78 12.97 12.25
C ASN A 146 5.80 11.80 13.23
N LYS A 147 4.80 11.70 14.12
CA LYS A 147 4.63 10.56 15.04
C LYS A 147 4.49 9.24 14.27
N PHE A 148 3.72 9.20 13.19
CA PHE A 148 3.59 7.99 12.37
C PHE A 148 4.89 7.60 11.66
N LEU A 149 5.68 8.58 11.25
CA LEU A 149 6.95 8.34 10.54
C LEU A 149 8.10 7.92 11.47
N GLU A 150 8.05 8.27 12.75
CA GLU A 150 9.16 8.03 13.67
C GLU A 150 9.58 6.56 13.79
N PRO A 151 8.66 5.59 13.97
CA PRO A 151 9.03 4.18 14.03
C PRO A 151 9.73 3.69 12.74
N TYR A 152 9.34 4.24 11.59
CA TYR A 152 9.94 3.87 10.30
C TYR A 152 11.35 4.43 10.14
N LYS A 153 11.57 5.68 10.56
CA LYS A 153 12.91 6.30 10.56
C LYS A 153 13.88 5.52 11.45
N ILE A 154 13.42 5.10 12.64
CA ILE A 154 14.21 4.29 13.56
C ILE A 154 14.57 2.95 12.92
N ARG A 155 13.58 2.25 12.34
CA ARG A 155 13.78 0.96 11.68
C ARG A 155 14.73 1.07 10.49
N GLU A 156 14.55 2.08 9.65
CA GLU A 156 15.41 2.32 8.50
C GLU A 156 16.87 2.59 8.93
N LYS A 157 17.04 3.36 10.02
CA LYS A 157 18.37 3.61 10.59
C LYS A 157 19.03 2.32 11.09
N LEU A 158 18.28 1.48 11.80
CA LEU A 158 18.77 0.18 12.30
C LEU A 158 19.14 -0.75 11.14
N LYS A 159 18.31 -0.80 10.09
CA LYS A 159 18.59 -1.60 8.89
C LYS A 159 19.88 -1.16 8.21
N LYS A 160 20.10 0.14 8.03
CA LYS A 160 21.34 0.68 7.45
C LYS A 160 22.57 0.36 8.32
N GLN A 161 22.43 0.39 9.64
CA GLN A 161 23.51 0.00 10.54
C GLN A 161 23.85 -1.48 10.43
N GLU A 162 22.85 -2.34 10.34
CA GLU A 162 23.07 -3.79 10.17
C GLU A 162 23.71 -4.10 8.81
N GLU A 163 23.26 -3.45 7.73
CA GLU A 163 23.87 -3.59 6.41
C GLU A 163 25.35 -3.18 6.41
N LEU A 164 25.69 -2.10 7.12
CA LEU A 164 27.08 -1.67 7.28
C LEU A 164 27.89 -2.72 8.05
N ARG A 165 27.37 -3.18 9.18
CA ARG A 165 28.01 -4.23 9.99
C ARG A 165 28.26 -5.51 9.20
N GLN A 166 27.30 -5.93 8.38
CA GLN A 166 27.46 -7.12 7.52
C GLN A 166 28.58 -6.93 6.48
N LYS A 167 28.70 -5.74 5.90
CA LYS A 167 29.79 -5.39 4.98
C LYS A 167 31.16 -5.42 5.69
N GLU A 168 31.25 -4.89 6.89
CA GLU A 168 32.49 -4.91 7.69
C GLU A 168 32.89 -6.36 8.05
N LEU A 169 31.92 -7.18 8.45
CA LEU A 169 32.18 -8.61 8.75
C LEU A 169 32.63 -9.38 7.51
N ALA A 170 32.02 -9.12 6.35
CA ALA A 170 32.43 -9.74 5.10
C ALA A 170 33.86 -9.35 4.70
N GLU A 171 34.22 -8.07 4.88
CA GLU A 171 35.60 -7.60 4.60
C GLU A 171 36.61 -8.18 5.58
N LEU A 172 36.28 -8.27 6.89
CA LEU A 172 37.11 -8.94 7.88
C LEU A 172 37.33 -10.43 7.54
N ALA A 173 36.30 -11.14 7.10
CA ALA A 173 36.42 -12.53 6.67
C ALA A 173 37.37 -12.66 5.47
N ARG A 174 37.21 -11.79 4.48
CA ARG A 174 38.08 -11.73 3.30
C ARG A 174 39.56 -11.47 3.66
N LEU A 175 39.79 -10.54 4.57
CA LEU A 175 41.14 -10.22 5.05
C LEU A 175 41.77 -11.38 5.81
N LYS A 176 41.00 -12.06 6.68
CA LYS A 176 41.49 -13.24 7.41
C LYS A 176 41.92 -14.36 6.43
N GLU A 177 41.06 -14.68 5.47
CA GLU A 177 41.38 -15.68 4.45
C GLU A 177 42.66 -15.36 3.69
N LYS A 178 42.83 -14.09 3.30
CA LYS A 178 44.01 -13.60 2.62
C LYS A 178 45.29 -13.75 3.45
N TYR A 179 45.23 -13.49 4.76
CA TYR A 179 46.40 -13.54 5.63
C TYR A 179 46.68 -14.93 6.16
N GLU A 180 45.68 -15.81 6.33
CA GLU A 180 45.89 -17.22 6.68
C GLU A 180 46.58 -17.98 5.56
N CYS A 181 46.29 -17.68 4.31
CA CYS A 181 47.03 -18.27 3.18
C CYS A 181 48.53 -17.87 3.16
N TRP A 182 48.92 -16.73 3.75
CA TRP A 182 50.29 -16.26 3.78
C TRP A 182 51.14 -16.96 4.87
N THR A 183 50.52 -17.42 5.96
CA THR A 183 51.21 -18.11 7.05
C THR A 183 51.62 -19.54 6.69
N TYR A 184 51.09 -20.15 5.61
CA TYR A 184 51.48 -21.45 5.12
C TYR A 184 52.68 -21.42 4.14
N TYR A 185 53.22 -20.23 3.80
CA TYR A 185 54.35 -20.11 2.85
C TYR A 185 55.63 -19.62 3.50
N ILE A 186 55.69 -19.55 4.82
CA ILE A 186 56.90 -19.27 5.61
C ILE A 186 57.23 -20.53 6.43
#